data_a933d4bdab89607a098b1a968f766dac
#
_entry.id   a933d4bdab89607a098b1a968f766dac
#
_cell.length_a   1.000
_cell.length_b   1.000
_cell.length_c   1.000
_cell.angle_alpha   90.00
_cell.angle_beta   90.00
_cell.angle_gamma   90.00
#
_symmetry.space_group_name_H-M   'P 1'
#
loop_
_entity.id
_entity.type
_entity.pdbx_description
1 polymer ?
#
loop_
_entity_poly.entity_id
_entity_poly.type
_entity_poly.pdbx_seq_one_letter_code
_entity_poly.pdbx_strand_id
1 'polypeptide(L)'
;MRRDKMAWIGILSLVGLLAPVSNVAKADDFSTDNNLISKSSEIEPADPQSAFLVSKVKILERFENKTNLTDVELKTLLSLVGFKGRDLVVAWAVAKKESSGRPLAYNGNQKTGDSSYGVFQINMMGELGPDRREKFDLDSNVELFNPVTNSKITFHMTKGGKDWSAWSSVNGPRYQEWYNKYPCKS
;
A
#
# COMPACT_ATOMS: atom_id res chain seq x y z
N MET A 1 15.33 19.24 -9.46
CA MET A 1 14.80 19.48 -8.11
C MET A 1 14.32 18.13 -7.58
N ARG A 2 15.03 17.55 -6.62
CA ARG A 2 14.57 16.30 -5.96
C ARG A 2 13.42 16.67 -5.05
N ARG A 3 12.23 16.15 -5.35
CA ARG A 3 11.09 16.16 -4.42
C ARG A 3 11.28 14.99 -3.47
N ASP A 4 11.38 15.29 -2.19
CA ASP A 4 11.44 14.25 -1.16
C ASP A 4 10.13 13.45 -1.19
N LYS A 5 10.25 12.14 -1.36
CA LYS A 5 9.10 11.23 -1.38
C LYS A 5 8.45 11.25 0.01
N MET A 6 7.35 11.97 0.15
CA MET A 6 6.54 11.90 1.35
C MET A 6 5.88 10.53 1.41
N ALA A 7 6.31 9.73 2.39
CA ALA A 7 5.62 8.50 2.71
C ALA A 7 4.17 8.83 3.09
N TRP A 8 3.21 8.25 2.39
CA TRP A 8 1.79 8.28 2.75
C TRP A 8 1.56 7.46 4.02
N ILE A 9 2.04 7.98 5.14
CA ILE A 9 1.68 7.53 6.49
C ILE A 9 0.48 8.39 6.86
N GLY A 10 -0.67 7.77 7.04
CA GLY A 10 -1.86 8.45 7.55
C GLY A 10 -1.52 9.15 8.87
N ILE A 11 -1.41 10.47 8.83
CA ILE A 11 -1.13 11.30 9.99
C ILE A 11 -2.37 11.32 10.86
N LEU A 12 -2.36 10.57 11.96
CA LEU A 12 -3.15 10.90 13.12
C LEU A 12 -2.43 12.06 13.81
N SER A 13 -3.00 13.26 13.72
CA SER A 13 -2.51 14.45 14.45
C SER A 13 -2.58 14.19 15.95
N LEU A 14 -1.44 13.93 16.57
CA LEU A 14 -1.27 14.00 18.02
C LEU A 14 -0.54 15.31 18.34
N VAL A 15 -1.29 16.33 18.73
CA VAL A 15 -0.74 17.57 19.27
C VAL A 15 -0.25 17.25 20.69
N GLY A 16 1.06 17.05 20.83
CA GLY A 16 1.74 16.94 22.11
C GLY A 16 2.58 18.19 22.35
N LEU A 17 2.24 18.99 23.37
CA LEU A 17 3.04 20.10 23.86
C LEU A 17 4.44 19.62 24.26
N LEU A 18 5.48 20.18 23.65
CA LEU A 18 6.86 20.09 24.14
C LEU A 18 7.28 21.42 24.72
N ALA A 19 7.56 21.41 26.02
CA ALA A 19 8.24 22.50 26.73
C ALA A 19 9.74 22.50 26.39
N PRO A 20 10.41 23.68 26.35
CA PRO A 20 11.83 23.77 26.07
C PRO A 20 12.68 23.43 27.29
N VAL A 21 13.59 22.50 27.18
CA VAL A 21 14.67 22.29 28.14
C VAL A 21 15.95 22.85 27.55
N SER A 22 16.37 24.02 28.07
CA SER A 22 17.67 24.60 27.84
C SER A 22 18.67 23.98 28.82
N ASN A 23 19.70 23.29 28.33
CA ASN A 23 20.92 23.08 29.08
C ASN A 23 22.13 23.19 28.14
N VAL A 24 22.83 24.32 28.35
CA VAL A 24 24.18 24.55 27.85
C VAL A 24 25.16 23.80 28.74
N ALA A 25 25.97 22.94 28.20
CA ALA A 25 27.17 22.41 28.86
C ALA A 25 28.35 22.42 27.90
N LYS A 26 29.46 22.86 28.45
CA LYS A 26 30.77 23.21 27.91
C LYS A 26 31.42 22.09 27.09
N ALA A 27 32.19 22.54 26.09
CA ALA A 27 33.25 21.77 25.46
C ALA A 27 34.42 21.54 26.43
N ASP A 28 34.91 20.32 26.47
CA ASP A 28 36.33 19.99 26.68
C ASP A 28 36.59 18.51 26.36
N ASP A 29 37.67 18.37 25.65
CA ASP A 29 38.54 17.20 25.51
C ASP A 29 38.28 16.17 24.41
N PHE A 30 39.21 16.26 23.45
CA PHE A 30 39.43 15.39 22.29
C PHE A 30 40.25 14.19 22.73
N SER A 31 39.63 13.01 22.77
CA SER A 31 40.35 11.75 22.83
C SER A 31 39.84 10.83 21.72
N THR A 32 40.78 10.51 20.83
CA THR A 32 40.61 9.58 19.71
C THR A 32 40.54 8.15 20.22
N ASP A 33 39.36 7.53 20.13
CA ASP A 33 39.21 6.09 20.09
C ASP A 33 38.35 5.65 18.91
N ASN A 34 39.06 5.18 17.87
CA ASN A 34 38.48 4.53 16.70
C ASN A 34 37.96 3.15 17.08
N ASN A 35 36.72 3.05 17.54
CA ASN A 35 35.99 1.78 17.56
C ASN A 35 34.49 1.95 17.73
N LEU A 36 33.84 2.62 16.73
CA LEU A 36 32.39 2.68 16.62
C LEU A 36 31.96 2.09 15.28
N ILE A 37 32.17 0.78 15.13
CA ILE A 37 31.46 0.00 14.12
C ILE A 37 29.99 -0.11 14.58
N SER A 38 29.16 0.68 13.93
CA SER A 38 27.74 0.51 13.65
C SER A 38 26.98 -0.53 14.48
N LYS A 39 26.50 -0.15 15.64
CA LYS A 39 25.23 -0.66 16.12
C LYS A 39 24.15 0.16 15.40
N SER A 40 23.55 -0.39 14.35
CA SER A 40 22.24 0.06 13.89
C SER A 40 21.31 -0.13 15.09
N SER A 41 20.97 0.98 15.75
CA SER A 41 19.97 0.96 16.81
C SER A 41 18.64 0.60 16.14
N GLU A 42 18.24 -0.67 16.17
CA GLU A 42 16.84 -1.02 16.03
C GLU A 42 16.11 -0.26 17.13
N ILE A 43 15.36 0.76 16.72
CA ILE A 43 14.51 1.51 17.64
C ILE A 43 13.41 0.53 18.05
N GLU A 44 13.54 -0.04 19.23
CA GLU A 44 12.47 -0.83 19.85
C GLU A 44 11.25 0.08 20.02
N PRO A 45 10.08 -0.32 19.53
CA PRO A 45 8.88 0.53 19.63
C PRO A 45 8.47 0.72 21.10
N ALA A 46 8.28 1.97 21.49
CA ALA A 46 8.05 2.39 22.88
C ALA A 46 6.70 1.92 23.48
N ASP A 47 5.75 1.43 22.64
CA ASP A 47 4.43 0.97 23.06
C ASP A 47 3.89 -0.14 22.13
N PRO A 48 2.89 -0.93 22.58
CA PRO A 48 2.33 -2.03 21.78
C PRO A 48 1.70 -1.60 20.46
N GLN A 49 1.22 -0.36 20.36
CA GLN A 49 0.58 0.13 19.13
C GLN A 49 1.62 0.48 18.08
N SER A 50 2.73 1.10 18.47
CA SER A 50 3.86 1.35 17.57
C SER A 50 4.54 0.06 17.15
N ALA A 51 4.69 -0.92 18.03
CA ALA A 51 5.16 -2.27 17.69
C ALA A 51 4.31 -2.94 16.63
N PHE A 52 2.98 -2.86 16.75
CA PHE A 52 2.04 -3.39 15.78
C PHE A 52 2.19 -2.69 14.42
N LEU A 53 2.32 -1.36 14.39
CA LEU A 53 2.48 -0.61 13.15
C LEU A 53 3.80 -0.96 12.45
N VAL A 54 4.90 -1.03 13.18
CA VAL A 54 6.22 -1.44 12.63
C VAL A 54 6.14 -2.86 12.06
N SER A 55 5.52 -3.79 12.78
CA SER A 55 5.30 -5.16 12.30
C SER A 55 4.47 -5.19 11.02
N LYS A 56 3.39 -4.41 10.96
CA LYS A 56 2.54 -4.28 9.77
C LYS A 56 3.32 -3.76 8.57
N VAL A 57 4.16 -2.74 8.74
CA VAL A 57 5.01 -2.17 7.67
C VAL A 57 5.98 -3.23 7.16
N LYS A 58 6.74 -3.89 8.06
CA LYS A 58 7.67 -4.97 7.70
C LYS A 58 7.01 -6.12 6.92
N ILE A 59 5.75 -6.43 7.25
CA ILE A 59 5.00 -7.46 6.51
C ILE A 59 4.59 -6.95 5.13
N LEU A 60 4.14 -5.69 5.00
CA LEU A 60 3.78 -5.11 3.71
C LEU A 60 4.98 -5.04 2.74
N GLU A 61 6.16 -4.68 3.23
CA GLU A 61 7.40 -4.65 2.46
C GLU A 61 7.70 -5.99 1.75
N ARG A 62 7.34 -7.12 2.36
CA ARG A 62 7.50 -8.45 1.75
C ARG A 62 6.62 -8.67 0.51
N PHE A 63 5.56 -7.87 0.36
CA PHE A 63 4.69 -7.93 -0.80
C PHE A 63 5.11 -7.01 -1.94
N GLU A 64 5.89 -5.95 -1.69
CA GLU A 64 6.17 -4.88 -2.66
C GLU A 64 6.74 -5.38 -3.98
N ASN A 65 7.61 -6.40 -3.94
CA ASN A 65 8.27 -6.94 -5.11
C ASN A 65 7.69 -8.30 -5.57
N LYS A 66 6.52 -8.68 -5.05
CA LYS A 66 5.91 -9.95 -5.46
C LYS A 66 5.34 -9.86 -6.87
N THR A 67 5.78 -10.77 -7.72
CA THR A 67 5.30 -10.92 -9.10
C THR A 67 4.10 -11.86 -9.20
N ASN A 68 3.85 -12.64 -8.16
CA ASN A 68 2.71 -13.55 -8.04
C ASN A 68 2.19 -13.57 -6.60
N LEU A 69 0.88 -13.72 -6.44
CA LEU A 69 0.21 -13.84 -5.15
C LEU A 69 -0.67 -15.09 -5.14
N THR A 70 -0.50 -15.93 -4.15
CA THR A 70 -1.48 -16.98 -3.83
C THR A 70 -2.78 -16.34 -3.32
N ASP A 71 -3.86 -17.11 -3.29
CA ASP A 71 -5.16 -16.62 -2.79
C ASP A 71 -5.10 -16.17 -1.32
N VAL A 72 -4.30 -16.85 -0.50
CA VAL A 72 -4.08 -16.51 0.90
C VAL A 72 -3.22 -15.24 1.03
N GLU A 73 -2.17 -15.11 0.23
CA GLU A 73 -1.33 -13.91 0.22
C GLU A 73 -2.10 -12.68 -0.24
N LEU A 74 -2.93 -12.81 -1.28
CA LEU A 74 -3.81 -11.72 -1.71
C LEU A 74 -4.76 -11.30 -0.59
N LYS A 75 -5.42 -12.25 0.07
CA LYS A 75 -6.28 -11.98 1.24
C LYS A 75 -5.51 -11.26 2.36
N THR A 76 -4.32 -11.74 2.68
CA THR A 76 -3.46 -11.16 3.72
C THR A 76 -3.07 -9.73 3.38
N LEU A 77 -2.60 -9.47 2.14
CA LEU A 77 -2.26 -8.14 1.65
C LEU A 77 -3.44 -7.18 1.78
N LEU A 78 -4.61 -7.56 1.29
CA LEU A 78 -5.81 -6.72 1.33
C LEU A 78 -6.25 -6.42 2.77
N SER A 79 -6.16 -7.40 3.67
CA SER A 79 -6.43 -7.19 5.10
C SER A 79 -5.44 -6.21 5.73
N LEU A 80 -4.14 -6.32 5.42
CA LEU A 80 -3.09 -5.42 5.89
C LEU A 80 -3.27 -3.99 5.35
N VAL A 81 -3.73 -3.84 4.11
CA VAL A 81 -4.05 -2.52 3.53
C VAL A 81 -5.21 -1.86 4.27
N GLY A 82 -6.18 -2.63 4.78
CA GLY A 82 -7.26 -2.09 5.60
C GLY A 82 -8.66 -2.60 5.25
N PHE A 83 -8.83 -3.40 4.20
CA PHE A 83 -10.13 -4.02 3.93
C PHE A 83 -10.50 -5.00 5.04
N LYS A 84 -11.78 -4.99 5.48
CA LYS A 84 -12.25 -5.82 6.60
C LYS A 84 -13.62 -6.44 6.31
N GLY A 85 -13.90 -7.55 6.94
CA GLY A 85 -15.22 -8.21 6.89
C GLY A 85 -15.68 -8.42 5.43
N ARG A 86 -16.92 -8.00 5.12
CA ARG A 86 -17.50 -8.13 3.78
C ARG A 86 -16.72 -7.35 2.72
N ASP A 87 -16.17 -6.17 3.05
CA ASP A 87 -15.41 -5.36 2.09
C ASP A 87 -14.11 -6.06 1.66
N LEU A 88 -13.50 -6.85 2.53
CA LEU A 88 -12.35 -7.69 2.20
C LEU A 88 -12.73 -8.81 1.22
N VAL A 89 -13.87 -9.45 1.40
CA VAL A 89 -14.39 -10.47 0.47
C VAL A 89 -14.64 -9.87 -0.91
N VAL A 90 -15.27 -8.69 -0.96
CA VAL A 90 -15.53 -7.95 -2.19
C VAL A 90 -14.22 -7.57 -2.88
N ALA A 91 -13.28 -6.97 -2.17
CA ALA A 91 -11.99 -6.56 -2.72
C ALA A 91 -11.22 -7.75 -3.30
N TRP A 92 -11.19 -8.88 -2.58
CA TRP A 92 -10.55 -10.10 -3.06
C TRP A 92 -11.21 -10.61 -4.35
N ALA A 93 -12.53 -10.68 -4.40
CA ALA A 93 -13.27 -11.14 -5.57
C ALA A 93 -13.07 -10.22 -6.78
N VAL A 94 -13.01 -8.90 -6.58
CA VAL A 94 -12.70 -7.93 -7.63
C VAL A 94 -11.28 -8.15 -8.16
N ALA A 95 -10.27 -8.25 -7.29
CA ALA A 95 -8.89 -8.50 -7.68
C ALA A 95 -8.75 -9.79 -8.50
N LYS A 96 -9.44 -10.86 -8.09
CA LYS A 96 -9.47 -12.15 -8.81
C LYS A 96 -10.15 -12.01 -10.17
N LYS A 97 -11.23 -11.27 -10.25
CA LYS A 97 -11.95 -11.03 -11.50
C LYS A 97 -11.14 -10.16 -12.47
N GLU A 98 -10.48 -9.09 -11.97
CA GLU A 98 -9.75 -8.14 -12.81
C GLU A 98 -8.44 -8.73 -13.37
N SER A 99 -7.65 -9.38 -12.52
CA SER A 99 -6.30 -9.84 -12.90
C SER A 99 -6.00 -11.29 -12.54
N SER A 100 -6.94 -12.04 -11.95
CA SER A 100 -6.68 -13.29 -11.23
C SER A 100 -5.74 -13.09 -10.01
N GLY A 101 -5.67 -11.87 -9.46
CA GLY A 101 -4.79 -11.49 -8.37
C GLY A 101 -3.32 -11.28 -8.78
N ARG A 102 -3.03 -11.12 -10.07
CA ARG A 102 -1.66 -11.00 -10.60
C ARG A 102 -1.13 -9.56 -10.50
N PRO A 103 -0.01 -9.32 -9.77
CA PRO A 103 0.59 -7.99 -9.67
C PRO A 103 1.04 -7.41 -11.02
N LEU A 104 1.62 -8.23 -11.89
CA LEU A 104 2.15 -7.80 -13.19
C LEU A 104 1.12 -7.83 -14.33
N ALA A 105 -0.18 -7.91 -14.01
CA ALA A 105 -1.20 -7.88 -15.05
C ALA A 105 -1.24 -6.50 -15.73
N TYR A 106 -1.24 -6.49 -17.05
CA TYR A 106 -1.36 -5.30 -17.87
C TYR A 106 -2.38 -5.52 -18.99
N ASN A 107 -3.29 -4.57 -19.15
CA ASN A 107 -4.19 -4.51 -20.30
C ASN A 107 -3.98 -3.18 -21.02
N GLY A 108 -3.35 -3.21 -22.21
CA GLY A 108 -2.99 -2.05 -23.03
C GLY A 108 -3.85 -1.92 -24.28
N ASN A 109 -5.12 -2.28 -24.23
CA ASN A 109 -6.01 -2.20 -25.39
C ASN A 109 -6.46 -0.77 -25.70
N GLN A 110 -5.68 -0.09 -26.53
CA GLN A 110 -5.97 1.29 -26.94
C GLN A 110 -7.30 1.45 -27.69
N LYS A 111 -7.79 0.40 -28.35
CA LYS A 111 -9.07 0.45 -29.09
C LYS A 111 -10.26 0.54 -28.16
N THR A 112 -10.15 -0.01 -26.94
CA THR A 112 -11.20 0.05 -25.92
C THR A 112 -10.97 1.16 -24.90
N GLY A 113 -9.91 1.99 -25.06
CA GLY A 113 -9.56 3.02 -24.10
C GLY A 113 -9.01 2.44 -22.79
N ASP A 114 -8.25 1.35 -22.86
CA ASP A 114 -7.73 0.64 -21.69
C ASP A 114 -6.22 0.74 -21.61
N SER A 115 -5.72 1.16 -20.45
CA SER A 115 -4.31 1.10 -20.06
C SER A 115 -4.27 0.80 -18.57
N SER A 116 -4.54 -0.47 -18.23
CA SER A 116 -4.86 -0.90 -16.87
C SER A 116 -3.75 -1.74 -16.27
N TYR A 117 -3.40 -1.49 -15.00
CA TYR A 117 -2.22 -2.01 -14.35
C TYR A 117 -2.53 -2.74 -13.05
N GLY A 118 -1.84 -3.86 -12.84
CA GLY A 118 -1.71 -4.54 -11.56
C GLY A 118 -2.93 -5.30 -11.10
N VAL A 119 -2.96 -5.59 -9.80
CA VAL A 119 -3.93 -6.48 -9.14
C VAL A 119 -5.38 -6.07 -9.42
N PHE A 120 -5.69 -4.78 -9.35
CA PHE A 120 -7.04 -4.24 -9.53
C PHE A 120 -7.28 -3.63 -10.90
N GLN A 121 -6.33 -3.74 -11.83
CA GLN A 121 -6.43 -3.17 -13.18
C GLN A 121 -6.83 -1.68 -13.13
N ILE A 122 -6.01 -0.88 -12.41
CA ILE A 122 -6.22 0.57 -12.33
C ILE A 122 -5.95 1.17 -13.70
N ASN A 123 -6.98 1.76 -14.31
CA ASN A 123 -6.89 2.37 -15.64
C ASN A 123 -6.14 3.71 -15.59
N MET A 124 -5.14 3.87 -16.46
CA MET A 124 -4.29 5.06 -16.57
C MET A 124 -4.37 5.70 -17.96
N MET A 125 -5.45 5.45 -18.71
CA MET A 125 -5.64 5.95 -20.06
C MET A 125 -6.03 7.43 -20.07
N GLY A 126 -5.52 8.17 -21.05
CA GLY A 126 -5.85 9.58 -21.27
C GLY A 126 -5.57 10.44 -20.03
N GLU A 127 -6.46 11.37 -19.72
CA GLU A 127 -6.33 12.28 -18.57
C GLU A 127 -6.33 11.56 -17.20
N LEU A 128 -6.88 10.34 -17.12
CA LEU A 128 -6.86 9.56 -15.88
C LEU A 128 -5.43 9.26 -15.40
N GLY A 129 -4.49 9.09 -16.34
CA GLY A 129 -3.11 8.78 -16.01
C GLY A 129 -2.42 9.92 -15.26
N PRO A 130 -2.29 11.13 -15.86
CA PRO A 130 -1.74 12.30 -15.19
C PRO A 130 -2.40 12.60 -13.85
N ASP A 131 -3.74 12.67 -13.81
CA ASP A 131 -4.51 12.98 -12.60
C ASP A 131 -4.24 11.99 -11.47
N ARG A 132 -4.18 10.69 -11.79
CA ARG A 132 -3.90 9.65 -10.79
C ARG A 132 -2.45 9.66 -10.33
N ARG A 133 -1.49 9.91 -11.23
CA ARG A 133 -0.09 10.06 -10.83
C ARG A 133 0.09 11.22 -9.87
N GLU A 134 -0.48 12.38 -10.18
CA GLU A 134 -0.43 13.54 -9.29
C GLU A 134 -1.10 13.24 -7.94
N LYS A 135 -2.32 12.71 -7.98
CA LYS A 135 -3.12 12.43 -6.79
C LYS A 135 -2.46 11.43 -5.84
N PHE A 136 -1.77 10.43 -6.37
CA PHE A 136 -1.21 9.32 -5.59
C PHE A 136 0.32 9.36 -5.51
N ASP A 137 0.94 10.47 -5.93
CA ASP A 137 2.39 10.70 -5.90
C ASP A 137 3.18 9.57 -6.59
N LEU A 138 2.75 9.21 -7.80
CA LEU A 138 3.39 8.19 -8.61
C LEU A 138 4.33 8.84 -9.63
N ASP A 139 5.60 8.43 -9.63
CA ASP A 139 6.56 8.84 -10.67
C ASP A 139 6.20 8.26 -12.04
N SER A 140 5.63 7.07 -12.05
CA SER A 140 5.23 6.38 -13.28
C SER A 140 4.08 5.38 -13.08
N ASN A 141 3.43 4.97 -14.18
CA ASN A 141 2.41 3.92 -14.16
C ASN A 141 2.96 2.55 -13.73
N VAL A 142 4.28 2.34 -13.87
CA VAL A 142 4.96 1.07 -13.52
C VAL A 142 4.84 0.76 -12.03
N GLU A 143 4.72 1.78 -11.18
CA GLU A 143 4.53 1.60 -9.74
C GLU A 143 3.23 0.88 -9.38
N LEU A 144 2.25 0.89 -10.27
CA LEU A 144 1.01 0.12 -10.10
C LEU A 144 1.20 -1.40 -10.23
N PHE A 145 2.38 -1.88 -10.66
CA PHE A 145 2.73 -3.29 -10.59
C PHE A 145 3.18 -3.73 -9.18
N ASN A 146 3.52 -2.77 -8.31
CA ASN A 146 3.69 -3.06 -6.89
C ASN A 146 2.31 -3.37 -6.28
N PRO A 147 2.07 -4.60 -5.79
CA PRO A 147 0.75 -4.98 -5.30
C PRO A 147 0.32 -4.22 -4.04
N VAL A 148 1.25 -3.72 -3.24
CA VAL A 148 0.95 -2.89 -2.06
C VAL A 148 0.44 -1.53 -2.52
N THR A 149 1.16 -0.86 -3.43
CA THR A 149 0.77 0.44 -4.01
C THR A 149 -0.60 0.33 -4.69
N ASN A 150 -0.78 -0.66 -5.56
CA ASN A 150 -2.03 -0.92 -6.27
C ASN A 150 -3.21 -1.12 -5.31
N SER A 151 -3.03 -1.93 -4.25
CA SER A 151 -4.08 -2.19 -3.26
C SER A 151 -4.38 -0.98 -2.39
N LYS A 152 -3.38 -0.19 -1.97
CA LYS A 152 -3.57 1.05 -1.21
C LYS A 152 -4.35 2.09 -2.01
N ILE A 153 -4.01 2.28 -3.28
CA ILE A 153 -4.72 3.19 -4.17
C ILE A 153 -6.18 2.73 -4.34
N THR A 154 -6.40 1.44 -4.56
CA THR A 154 -7.76 0.88 -4.66
C THR A 154 -8.55 1.07 -3.36
N PHE A 155 -7.94 0.85 -2.19
CA PHE A 155 -8.57 1.11 -0.90
C PHE A 155 -9.02 2.57 -0.78
N HIS A 156 -8.16 3.51 -1.19
CA HIS A 156 -8.52 4.95 -1.22
C HIS A 156 -9.65 5.24 -2.21
N MET A 157 -9.53 4.78 -3.47
CA MET A 157 -10.53 5.01 -4.51
C MET A 157 -11.90 4.46 -4.16
N THR A 158 -11.93 3.33 -3.45
CA THR A 158 -13.18 2.68 -3.02
C THR A 158 -13.70 3.17 -1.68
N LYS A 159 -13.10 4.20 -1.06
CA LYS A 159 -13.46 4.68 0.29
C LYS A 159 -13.48 3.53 1.31
N GLY A 160 -12.42 2.72 1.29
CA GLY A 160 -12.32 1.56 2.18
C GLY A 160 -13.16 0.36 1.77
N GLY A 161 -13.52 0.24 0.48
CA GLY A 161 -14.36 -0.84 -0.05
C GLY A 161 -15.86 -0.55 -0.08
N LYS A 162 -16.27 0.71 0.18
CA LYS A 162 -17.68 1.12 0.20
C LYS A 162 -18.20 1.59 -1.15
N ASP A 163 -17.31 1.99 -2.05
CA ASP A 163 -17.66 2.55 -3.36
C ASP A 163 -16.85 1.87 -4.47
N TRP A 164 -17.48 0.97 -5.20
CA TRP A 164 -16.88 0.24 -6.31
C TRP A 164 -17.32 0.76 -7.69
N SER A 165 -17.87 1.97 -7.78
CA SER A 165 -18.41 2.55 -9.01
C SER A 165 -17.37 2.63 -10.14
N ALA A 166 -16.07 2.75 -9.82
CA ALA A 166 -14.99 2.72 -10.81
C ALA A 166 -14.73 1.32 -11.41
N TRP A 167 -15.32 0.27 -10.85
CA TRP A 167 -15.25 -1.12 -11.33
C TRP A 167 -16.64 -1.61 -11.72
N SER A 168 -17.04 -1.39 -12.97
CA SER A 168 -18.38 -1.64 -13.48
C SER A 168 -18.88 -3.08 -13.37
N SER A 169 -18.03 -4.00 -13.00
CA SER A 169 -18.24 -5.45 -13.05
C SER A 169 -18.50 -6.11 -11.70
N VAL A 170 -18.69 -5.35 -10.63
CA VAL A 170 -18.90 -5.87 -9.26
C VAL A 170 -20.18 -6.71 -9.10
N ASN A 171 -21.07 -6.72 -10.08
CA ASN A 171 -22.32 -7.48 -10.05
C ASN A 171 -22.42 -8.57 -11.15
N GLY A 172 -21.35 -8.80 -11.91
CA GLY A 172 -21.36 -9.77 -12.99
C GLY A 172 -21.15 -11.24 -12.53
N PRO A 173 -21.52 -12.23 -13.38
CA PRO A 173 -21.42 -13.65 -13.03
C PRO A 173 -20.00 -14.07 -12.63
N ARG A 174 -18.99 -13.54 -13.31
CA ARG A 174 -17.57 -13.83 -13.04
C ARG A 174 -17.10 -13.30 -11.68
N TYR A 175 -17.61 -12.12 -11.27
CA TYR A 175 -17.40 -11.60 -9.91
C TYR A 175 -18.04 -12.51 -8.88
N GLN A 176 -19.30 -12.93 -9.11
CA GLN A 176 -20.03 -13.79 -8.18
C GLN A 176 -19.35 -15.15 -8.00
N GLU A 177 -18.77 -15.71 -9.06
CA GLU A 177 -17.98 -16.94 -9.00
C GLU A 177 -16.81 -16.79 -8.01
N TRP A 178 -16.02 -15.71 -8.14
CA TRP A 178 -14.89 -15.45 -7.24
C TRP A 178 -15.35 -15.11 -5.82
N TYR A 179 -16.41 -14.35 -5.66
CA TYR A 179 -16.99 -14.03 -4.36
C TYR A 179 -17.30 -15.31 -3.56
N ASN A 180 -17.86 -16.33 -4.21
CA ASN A 180 -18.18 -17.61 -3.60
C ASN A 180 -16.95 -18.48 -3.31
N LYS A 181 -15.82 -18.23 -4.00
CA LYS A 181 -14.54 -18.94 -3.79
C LYS A 181 -13.62 -18.28 -2.78
N TYR A 182 -14.05 -17.19 -2.15
CA TYR A 182 -13.23 -16.50 -1.16
C TYR A 182 -12.71 -17.44 -0.07
N PRO A 183 -11.40 -17.44 0.24
CA PRO A 183 -10.83 -18.32 1.25
C PRO A 183 -11.26 -17.92 2.65
N CYS A 184 -12.37 -18.50 3.14
CA CYS A 184 -12.97 -18.16 4.44
C CYS A 184 -12.13 -18.62 5.63
N LYS A 185 -11.27 -19.64 5.44
CA LYS A 185 -10.46 -20.25 6.50
C LYS A 185 -8.98 -20.18 6.14
N SER A 186 -8.25 -19.47 6.92
CA SER A 186 -6.81 -19.64 7.12
C SER A 186 -6.52 -19.34 8.57
#